data_1c8311ea16a9394d9ed050c98bb55b19
#
_entry.id   1c8311ea16a9394d9ed050c98bb55b19
#
_cell.length_a   1.000
_cell.length_b   1.000
_cell.length_c   1.000
_cell.angle_alpha   90.00
_cell.angle_beta   90.00
_cell.angle_gamma   90.00
#
_symmetry.space_group_name_H-M   'P 1'
#
loop_
_entity.id
_entity.type
_entity.pdbx_description
1 polymer ?
#
loop_
_entity_poly.entity_id
_entity_poly.type
_entity_poly.pdbx_seq_one_letter_code
_entity_poly.pdbx_strand_id
1 'polypeptide(L)'
;MGSNIETVTDSDFETAVLKAEKPVLVDFWATWCGPCRMIAPIVEQLHGELGDKVKVMKMDIDQNPATPMQLGIMSIPTVIIFKNGKPAERTVGYRPNMKGDLKAKLEALI
;
A
#
# COMPACT_ATOMS: atom_id res chain seq x y z
N MET A 1 5.77 2.45 17.69
CA MET A 1 4.84 3.34 17.26
C MET A 1 3.62 2.69 16.68
N GLY A 2 2.56 2.92 17.27
CA GLY A 2 1.34 2.33 16.81
C GLY A 2 0.90 2.88 15.47
N SER A 3 0.53 2.00 14.57
CA SER A 3 -0.06 2.37 13.31
C SER A 3 -1.43 1.73 13.26
N ASN A 4 -2.43 2.48 12.79
CA ASN A 4 -3.76 1.93 12.57
C ASN A 4 -3.86 1.22 11.23
N ILE A 5 -2.75 1.14 10.51
CA ILE A 5 -2.70 0.50 9.20
C ILE A 5 -2.59 -1.01 9.41
N GLU A 6 -3.47 -1.76 8.79
CA GLU A 6 -3.44 -3.22 8.88
C GLU A 6 -2.26 -3.79 8.11
N THR A 7 -1.71 -4.87 8.64
CA THR A 7 -0.65 -5.62 7.97
C THR A 7 -1.30 -6.73 7.16
N VAL A 8 -0.82 -6.91 5.91
CA VAL A 8 -1.25 -8.02 5.07
C VAL A 8 -0.06 -8.95 4.87
N THR A 9 -0.34 -10.24 4.76
CA THR A 9 0.68 -11.27 4.58
C THR A 9 0.49 -12.00 3.26
N ASP A 10 1.51 -12.80 2.89
CA ASP A 10 1.39 -13.62 1.69
C ASP A 10 0.17 -14.54 1.76
N SER A 11 -0.14 -15.06 2.95
CA SER A 11 -1.21 -16.04 3.08
C SER A 11 -2.60 -15.41 2.97
N ASP A 12 -2.77 -14.13 3.32
CA ASP A 12 -4.09 -13.49 3.27
C ASP A 12 -4.20 -12.41 2.21
N PHE A 13 -3.19 -12.27 1.36
CA PHE A 13 -3.18 -11.21 0.34
C PHE A 13 -4.38 -11.33 -0.60
N GLU A 14 -4.70 -12.52 -1.04
CA GLU A 14 -5.81 -12.72 -1.96
C GLU A 14 -7.13 -12.26 -1.34
N THR A 15 -7.43 -12.70 -0.12
CA THR A 15 -8.68 -12.35 0.55
C THR A 15 -8.73 -10.88 0.94
N ALA A 16 -7.64 -10.36 1.48
CA ALA A 16 -7.64 -9.00 2.03
C ALA A 16 -7.55 -7.94 0.95
N VAL A 17 -6.87 -8.23 -0.16
CA VAL A 17 -6.59 -7.24 -1.19
C VAL A 17 -7.31 -7.55 -2.49
N LEU A 18 -7.09 -8.74 -3.04
CA LEU A 18 -7.60 -9.03 -4.40
C LEU A 18 -9.12 -9.21 -4.43
N LYS A 19 -9.71 -9.69 -3.34
CA LYS A 19 -11.16 -9.87 -3.25
C LYS A 19 -11.88 -8.69 -2.62
N ALA A 20 -11.16 -7.64 -2.26
CA ALA A 20 -11.78 -6.46 -1.67
C ALA A 20 -12.60 -5.72 -2.72
N GLU A 21 -13.75 -5.17 -2.30
CA GLU A 21 -14.63 -4.44 -3.21
C GLU A 21 -14.25 -2.98 -3.34
N LYS A 22 -13.57 -2.42 -2.33
CA LYS A 22 -13.13 -1.04 -2.38
C LYS A 22 -11.66 -0.98 -2.76
N PRO A 23 -11.18 0.21 -3.15
CA PRO A 23 -9.76 0.35 -3.48
C PRO A 23 -8.89 0.00 -2.28
N VAL A 24 -7.78 -0.68 -2.54
CA VAL A 24 -6.82 -1.07 -1.49
C VAL A 24 -5.45 -0.53 -1.87
N LEU A 25 -4.88 0.26 -0.98
CA LEU A 25 -3.51 0.72 -1.11
C LEU A 25 -2.62 -0.19 -0.26
N VAL A 26 -1.56 -0.73 -0.85
CA VAL A 26 -0.60 -1.54 -0.11
C VAL A 26 0.76 -0.89 -0.18
N ASP A 27 1.34 -0.62 0.99
CA ASP A 27 2.68 -0.08 1.15
C ASP A 27 3.64 -1.24 1.38
N PHE A 28 4.49 -1.51 0.39
CA PHE A 28 5.52 -2.55 0.49
C PHE A 28 6.78 -1.94 1.07
N TRP A 29 7.23 -2.46 2.22
CA TRP A 29 8.29 -1.84 3.01
C TRP A 29 9.18 -2.89 3.64
N ALA A 30 10.29 -2.44 4.26
CA ALA A 30 11.16 -3.30 5.06
C ALA A 30 11.74 -2.48 6.21
N THR A 31 12.14 -3.17 7.27
CA THR A 31 12.64 -2.49 8.47
C THR A 31 13.95 -1.73 8.21
N TRP A 32 14.75 -2.21 7.26
CA TRP A 32 16.05 -1.60 6.94
C TRP A 32 15.94 -0.46 5.92
N CYS A 33 14.76 -0.17 5.43
CA CYS A 33 14.57 0.78 4.33
C CYS A 33 14.34 2.18 4.89
N GLY A 34 15.33 3.07 4.73
CA GLY A 34 15.23 4.45 5.19
C GLY A 34 14.08 5.21 4.54
N PRO A 35 14.00 5.26 3.19
CA PRO A 35 12.92 5.99 2.52
C PRO A 35 11.53 5.47 2.86
N CYS A 36 11.40 4.21 3.25
CA CYS A 36 10.10 3.67 3.65
C CYS A 36 9.52 4.41 4.84
N ARG A 37 10.38 4.95 5.71
CA ARG A 37 9.95 5.72 6.87
C ARG A 37 9.28 7.02 6.49
N MET A 38 9.59 7.54 5.30
CA MET A 38 8.95 8.75 4.78
C MET A 38 7.53 8.46 4.27
N ILE A 39 7.27 7.22 3.87
CA ILE A 39 5.97 6.81 3.37
C ILE A 39 4.98 6.56 4.51
N ALA A 40 5.46 6.05 5.64
CA ALA A 40 4.60 5.65 6.75
C ALA A 40 3.60 6.74 7.16
N PRO A 41 4.01 7.99 7.42
CA PRO A 41 3.03 9.02 7.80
C PRO A 41 2.06 9.35 6.68
N ILE A 42 2.49 9.21 5.42
CA ILE A 42 1.62 9.50 4.27
C ILE A 42 0.46 8.52 4.24
N VAL A 43 0.75 7.23 4.35
CA VAL A 43 -0.31 6.22 4.28
C VAL A 43 -1.21 6.27 5.52
N GLU A 44 -0.66 6.62 6.68
CA GLU A 44 -1.48 6.80 7.88
C GLU A 44 -2.45 7.97 7.72
N GLN A 45 -1.99 9.08 7.12
CA GLN A 45 -2.85 10.23 6.87
C GLN A 45 -3.93 9.89 5.86
N LEU A 46 -3.59 9.14 4.82
CA LEU A 46 -4.58 8.73 3.83
C LEU A 46 -5.65 7.84 4.45
N HIS A 47 -5.23 6.93 5.33
CA HIS A 47 -6.17 6.08 6.05
C HIS A 47 -7.13 6.93 6.88
N GLY A 48 -6.61 7.93 7.60
CA GLY A 48 -7.44 8.80 8.42
C GLY A 48 -8.38 9.67 7.60
N GLU A 49 -7.93 10.17 6.45
CA GLU A 49 -8.72 11.11 5.65
C GLU A 49 -9.79 10.41 4.83
N LEU A 50 -9.51 9.21 4.31
CA LEU A 50 -10.44 8.52 3.43
C LEU A 50 -11.33 7.51 4.15
N GLY A 51 -10.95 7.11 5.36
CA GLY A 51 -11.79 6.29 6.21
C GLY A 51 -12.19 4.97 5.56
N ASP A 52 -13.47 4.66 5.64
CA ASP A 52 -13.99 3.38 5.17
C ASP A 52 -14.13 3.30 3.65
N LYS A 53 -13.86 4.38 2.94
CA LYS A 53 -14.00 4.39 1.48
C LYS A 53 -12.90 3.59 0.80
N VAL A 54 -11.77 3.43 1.47
CA VAL A 54 -10.63 2.68 0.94
C VAL A 54 -10.03 1.84 2.06
N LYS A 55 -9.23 0.83 1.68
CA LYS A 55 -8.41 0.10 2.65
C LYS A 55 -6.97 0.53 2.45
N VAL A 56 -6.26 0.74 3.55
CA VAL A 56 -4.83 1.07 3.51
C VAL A 56 -4.11 0.00 4.32
N MET A 57 -3.18 -0.69 3.69
CA MET A 57 -2.49 -1.82 4.29
C MET A 57 -1.00 -1.71 4.03
N LYS A 58 -0.21 -2.48 4.77
CA LYS A 58 1.24 -2.54 4.58
C LYS A 58 1.70 -3.99 4.57
N MET A 59 2.78 -4.27 3.83
CA MET A 59 3.37 -5.59 3.74
C MET A 59 4.88 -5.50 3.91
N ASP A 60 5.41 -6.24 4.89
CA ASP A 60 6.85 -6.36 5.11
C ASP A 60 7.39 -7.39 4.12
N ILE A 61 8.23 -6.96 3.17
CA ILE A 61 8.69 -7.82 2.09
C ILE A 61 9.68 -8.87 2.55
N ASP A 62 10.35 -8.66 3.68
CA ASP A 62 11.28 -9.66 4.20
C ASP A 62 10.54 -10.86 4.78
N GLN A 63 9.42 -10.61 5.42
CA GLN A 63 8.59 -11.67 6.00
C GLN A 63 7.61 -12.25 5.00
N ASN A 64 7.36 -11.54 3.90
CA ASN A 64 6.37 -11.94 2.89
C ASN A 64 6.97 -11.77 1.50
N PRO A 65 7.88 -12.68 1.10
CA PRO A 65 8.61 -12.52 -0.16
C PRO A 65 7.82 -12.93 -1.40
N ALA A 66 6.78 -13.76 -1.26
CA ALA A 66 6.10 -14.31 -2.42
C ALA A 66 5.29 -13.26 -3.19
N THR A 67 4.52 -12.44 -2.48
CA THR A 67 3.68 -11.44 -3.13
C THR A 67 4.51 -10.38 -3.87
N PRO A 68 5.54 -9.79 -3.26
CA PRO A 68 6.38 -8.84 -4.00
C PRO A 68 7.02 -9.44 -5.24
N MET A 69 7.46 -10.70 -5.15
CA MET A 69 8.04 -11.38 -6.30
C MET A 69 7.01 -11.52 -7.43
N GLN A 70 5.80 -11.96 -7.10
CA GLN A 70 4.74 -12.14 -8.09
C GLN A 70 4.34 -10.82 -8.73
N LEU A 71 4.42 -9.72 -7.98
CA LEU A 71 4.05 -8.40 -8.49
C LEU A 71 5.19 -7.70 -9.20
N GLY A 72 6.37 -8.32 -9.26
CA GLY A 72 7.52 -7.74 -9.94
C GLY A 72 8.09 -6.54 -9.22
N ILE A 73 8.01 -6.50 -7.89
CA ILE A 73 8.56 -5.39 -7.11
C ILE A 73 10.06 -5.56 -7.01
N MET A 74 10.79 -4.59 -7.58
CA MET A 74 12.25 -4.63 -7.66
C MET A 74 12.91 -3.72 -6.64
N SER A 75 12.19 -2.78 -6.09
CA SER A 75 12.74 -1.84 -5.12
C SER A 75 11.65 -1.37 -4.18
N ILE A 76 12.05 -0.85 -3.03
CA ILE A 76 11.13 -0.30 -2.03
C ILE A 76 11.60 1.09 -1.61
N PRO A 77 10.69 1.94 -1.18
CA PRO A 77 9.25 1.66 -1.03
C PRO A 77 8.55 1.57 -2.38
N THR A 78 7.57 0.71 -2.47
CA THR A 78 6.64 0.65 -3.59
C THR A 78 5.23 0.67 -3.03
N VAL A 79 4.38 1.53 -3.59
CA VAL A 79 2.99 1.61 -3.20
C VAL A 79 2.14 1.22 -4.40
N ILE A 80 1.26 0.23 -4.23
CA ILE A 80 0.38 -0.21 -5.29
C ILE A 80 -1.05 -0.04 -4.82
N ILE A 81 -1.90 0.52 -5.69
CA ILE A 81 -3.33 0.61 -5.44
C ILE A 81 -4.01 -0.47 -6.28
N PHE A 82 -4.82 -1.29 -5.62
CA PHE A 82 -5.55 -2.37 -6.25
C PHE A 82 -7.03 -2.02 -6.32
N LYS A 83 -7.68 -2.42 -7.40
CA LYS A 83 -9.13 -2.30 -7.52
C LYS A 83 -9.64 -3.47 -8.34
N ASN A 84 -10.69 -4.11 -7.85
CA ASN A 84 -11.32 -5.27 -8.52
C ASN A 84 -10.31 -6.39 -8.83
N GLY A 85 -9.39 -6.63 -7.89
CA GLY A 85 -8.43 -7.72 -7.99
C GLY A 85 -7.23 -7.44 -8.87
N LYS A 86 -7.03 -6.18 -9.30
CA LYS A 86 -5.94 -5.83 -10.23
C LYS A 86 -5.20 -4.60 -9.76
N PRO A 87 -3.88 -4.52 -10.02
CA PRO A 87 -3.14 -3.28 -9.78
C PRO A 87 -3.66 -2.18 -10.70
N ALA A 88 -4.08 -1.08 -10.11
CA ALA A 88 -4.56 0.08 -10.86
C ALA A 88 -3.47 1.14 -10.99
N GLU A 89 -2.67 1.34 -9.93
CA GLU A 89 -1.61 2.35 -9.90
C GLU A 89 -0.40 1.78 -9.16
N ARG A 90 0.80 2.16 -9.59
CA ARG A 90 2.05 1.76 -8.93
C ARG A 90 2.95 2.98 -8.81
N THR A 91 3.42 3.25 -7.60
CA THR A 91 4.35 4.35 -7.33
C THR A 91 5.60 3.77 -6.68
N VAL A 92 6.77 4.04 -7.25
CA VAL A 92 8.04 3.53 -6.75
C VAL A 92 8.82 4.70 -6.15
N GLY A 93 9.29 4.52 -4.91
CA GLY A 93 10.08 5.53 -4.22
C GLY A 93 9.24 6.58 -3.54
N TYR A 94 9.91 7.45 -2.78
CA TYR A 94 9.28 8.55 -2.10
C TYR A 94 9.33 9.81 -2.95
N ARG A 95 8.24 10.58 -2.95
CA ARG A 95 8.21 11.91 -3.56
C ARG A 95 7.45 12.86 -2.64
N PRO A 96 7.86 14.14 -2.59
CA PRO A 96 7.21 15.10 -1.68
C PRO A 96 5.72 15.30 -1.93
N ASN A 97 5.28 15.15 -3.19
CA ASN A 97 3.87 15.40 -3.55
C ASN A 97 3.03 14.14 -3.58
N MET A 98 3.56 13.00 -3.11
CA MET A 98 2.89 11.73 -3.34
C MET A 98 1.61 11.57 -2.54
N LYS A 99 1.45 12.25 -1.39
CA LYS A 99 0.22 12.11 -0.64
C LYS A 99 -0.97 12.60 -1.45
N GLY A 100 -0.88 13.80 -2.01
CA GLY A 100 -1.96 14.36 -2.82
C GLY A 100 -2.21 13.54 -4.07
N ASP A 101 -1.13 13.06 -4.69
CA ASP A 101 -1.23 12.23 -5.88
C ASP A 101 -1.95 10.91 -5.58
N LEU A 102 -1.56 10.22 -4.52
CA LEU A 102 -2.19 8.97 -4.13
C LEU A 102 -3.65 9.17 -3.72
N LYS A 103 -3.92 10.27 -3.01
CA LYS A 103 -5.29 10.56 -2.61
C LYS A 103 -6.20 10.74 -3.81
N ALA A 104 -5.74 11.50 -4.81
CA ALA A 104 -6.52 11.71 -6.02
C ALA A 104 -6.77 10.40 -6.76
N LYS A 105 -5.74 9.54 -6.83
CA LYS A 105 -5.87 8.24 -7.49
C LYS A 105 -6.84 7.32 -6.76
N LEU A 106 -6.79 7.33 -5.43
CA LEU A 106 -7.73 6.54 -4.63
C LEU A 106 -9.15 7.04 -4.81
N GLU A 107 -9.34 8.35 -4.77
CA GLU A 107 -10.68 8.93 -4.91
C GLU A 107 -11.28 8.64 -6.28
N ALA A 108 -10.45 8.57 -7.30
CA ALA A 108 -10.93 8.26 -8.65
C ALA A 108 -11.44 6.81 -8.76
N LEU A 109 -11.07 5.94 -7.84
CA LEU A 109 -11.44 4.53 -7.86
C LEU A 109 -12.58 4.19 -6.89
N ILE A 110 -13.04 5.14 -6.11
CA ILE A 110 -14.13 4.93 -5.16
C ILE A 110 -15.49 4.76 -5.86
#